data_2761ec561cddfde5708d0209f468af84
#
_entry.id   2761ec561cddfde5708d0209f468af84
#
_cell.length_a   1.000
_cell.length_b   1.000
_cell.length_c   1.000
_cell.angle_alpha   90.00
_cell.angle_beta   90.00
_cell.angle_gamma   90.00
#
_symmetry.space_group_name_H-M   'P 1'
#
loop_
_entity.id
_entity.type
_entity.pdbx_description
1 polymer ?
#
loop_
_entity_poly.entity_id
_entity_poly.type
_entity_poly.pdbx_seq_one_letter_code
_entity_poly.pdbx_strand_id
1 'polypeptide(L)'
;IDIANPLWEDLIRTSNNKDYGGFTKNFSKKMLMGADEVTLGKQWANSPILAKLSPDFEALGCLKRDEYVTVIFKQVSESVPGEYLGRLVLGVQDDDVKIYGCTIF
;
A
#
# COMPACT_ATOMS: atom_id res chain seq x y z
N ILE A 1 3.78 13.26 2.82
CA ILE A 1 2.61 13.19 1.93
C ILE A 1 3.04 13.32 0.48
N ASP A 2 3.94 14.23 0.14
CA ASP A 2 4.42 14.38 -1.25
C ASP A 2 5.15 13.14 -1.76
N ILE A 3 5.80 12.39 -0.88
CA ILE A 3 6.46 11.12 -1.21
C ILE A 3 5.45 9.99 -1.17
N ALA A 4 4.52 10.03 -0.21
CA ALA A 4 3.56 8.95 0.01
C ALA A 4 2.51 8.85 -1.11
N ASN A 5 2.02 9.97 -1.62
CA ASN A 5 0.98 9.95 -2.65
C ASN A 5 1.39 9.19 -3.92
N PRO A 6 2.56 9.43 -4.53
CA PRO A 6 2.98 8.65 -5.69
C PRO A 6 3.18 7.17 -5.37
N LEU A 7 3.66 6.84 -4.17
CA LEU A 7 3.84 5.45 -3.76
C LEU A 7 2.50 4.74 -3.60
N TRP A 8 1.52 5.41 -2.98
CA TRP A 8 0.18 4.85 -2.80
C TRP A 8 -0.52 4.65 -4.13
N GLU A 9 -0.45 5.64 -5.01
CA GLU A 9 -1.02 5.54 -6.36
C GLU A 9 -0.43 4.36 -7.13
N ASP A 10 0.88 4.16 -7.04
CA ASP A 10 1.57 3.06 -7.69
C ASP A 10 1.14 1.71 -7.11
N LEU A 11 0.95 1.64 -5.79
CA LEU A 11 0.44 0.43 -5.13
C LEU A 11 -0.97 0.08 -5.62
N ILE A 12 -1.85 1.07 -5.73
CA ILE A 12 -3.20 0.87 -6.25
C ILE A 12 -3.16 0.32 -7.68
N ARG A 13 -2.40 0.97 -8.54
CA ARG A 13 -2.30 0.59 -9.95
C ARG A 13 -1.76 -0.83 -10.11
N THR A 14 -0.67 -1.16 -9.42
CA THR A 14 -0.04 -2.47 -9.53
C THR A 14 -0.90 -3.55 -8.88
N SER A 15 -1.57 -3.24 -7.78
CA SER A 15 -2.52 -4.16 -7.15
C SER A 15 -3.68 -4.48 -8.08
N ASN A 16 -4.26 -3.49 -8.74
CA ASN A 16 -5.36 -3.69 -9.69
C ASN A 16 -4.93 -4.56 -10.87
N ASN A 17 -3.69 -4.43 -11.29
CA ASN A 17 -3.13 -5.23 -12.39
C ASN A 17 -2.55 -6.57 -11.93
N LYS A 18 -2.55 -6.82 -10.62
CA LYS A 18 -1.95 -7.99 -9.99
C LYS A 18 -0.49 -8.17 -10.39
N ASP A 19 0.21 -7.04 -10.48
CA ASP A 19 1.62 -6.97 -10.85
C ASP A 19 2.47 -7.07 -9.60
N TYR A 20 2.85 -8.29 -9.24
CA TYR A 20 3.64 -8.55 -8.02
C TYR A 20 4.96 -7.78 -8.03
N GLY A 21 5.70 -7.84 -9.12
CA GLY A 21 7.00 -7.16 -9.22
C GLY A 21 6.90 -5.65 -9.05
N GLY A 22 5.93 -5.03 -9.72
CA GLY A 22 5.67 -3.59 -9.58
C GLY A 22 5.16 -3.22 -8.21
N PHE A 23 4.27 -4.05 -7.64
CA PHE A 23 3.68 -3.81 -6.33
C PHE A 23 4.75 -3.81 -5.22
N THR A 24 5.74 -4.70 -5.30
CA THR A 24 6.74 -4.89 -4.25
C THR A 24 8.05 -4.14 -4.49
N LYS A 25 8.19 -3.41 -5.59
CA LYS A 25 9.47 -2.81 -5.97
C LYS A 25 10.06 -1.85 -4.93
N ASN A 26 9.21 -1.20 -4.12
CA ASN A 26 9.63 -0.26 -3.08
C ASN A 26 9.53 -0.83 -1.67
N PHE A 27 9.28 -2.13 -1.53
CA PHE A 27 9.20 -2.78 -0.23
C PHE A 27 10.57 -2.90 0.40
N SER A 28 10.63 -2.71 1.72
CA SER A 28 11.84 -2.99 2.49
C SER A 28 12.14 -4.48 2.47
N LYS A 29 13.38 -4.86 2.75
CA LYS A 29 13.76 -6.27 2.86
C LYS A 29 12.93 -7.00 3.91
N LYS A 30 12.66 -6.34 5.03
CA LYS A 30 11.85 -6.90 6.12
C LYS A 30 10.43 -7.20 5.65
N MET A 31 9.83 -6.29 4.90
CA MET A 31 8.48 -6.49 4.38
C MET A 31 8.41 -7.58 3.32
N LEU A 32 9.42 -7.68 2.46
CA LEU A 32 9.49 -8.73 1.44
C LEU A 32 9.50 -10.13 2.03
N MET A 33 10.03 -10.30 3.24
CA MET A 33 10.06 -11.60 3.91
C MET A 33 8.67 -12.15 4.21
N GLY A 34 7.68 -11.25 4.42
CA GLY A 34 6.30 -11.66 4.70
C GLY A 34 5.33 -11.46 3.54
N ALA A 35 5.82 -10.97 2.40
CA ALA A 35 4.96 -10.61 1.26
C ALA A 35 5.42 -11.31 -0.01
N ASP A 36 5.42 -12.66 0.02
CA ASP A 36 5.77 -13.43 -1.17
C ASP A 36 4.62 -13.44 -2.19
N GLU A 37 4.94 -13.86 -3.41
CA GLU A 37 3.99 -13.86 -4.52
C GLU A 37 2.76 -14.72 -4.25
N VAL A 38 2.94 -15.86 -3.61
CA VAL A 38 1.81 -16.76 -3.29
C VAL A 38 0.87 -16.12 -2.28
N THR A 39 1.42 -15.52 -1.23
CA THR A 39 0.63 -14.86 -0.19
C THR A 39 -0.14 -13.67 -0.74
N LEU A 40 0.51 -12.81 -1.54
CA LEU A 40 -0.16 -11.68 -2.17
C LEU A 40 -1.22 -12.12 -3.16
N GLY A 41 -0.95 -13.16 -3.94
CA GLY A 41 -1.93 -13.71 -4.87
C GLY A 41 -3.19 -14.19 -4.15
N LYS A 42 -3.03 -14.84 -2.99
CA LYS A 42 -4.17 -15.26 -2.18
C LYS A 42 -4.96 -14.07 -1.63
N GLN A 43 -4.28 -13.02 -1.18
CA GLN A 43 -4.93 -11.82 -0.68
C GLN A 43 -5.76 -11.15 -1.78
N TRP A 44 -5.19 -11.00 -2.97
CA TRP A 44 -5.91 -10.42 -4.10
C TRP A 44 -7.12 -11.26 -4.53
N ALA A 45 -6.98 -12.59 -4.47
CA ALA A 45 -8.07 -13.49 -4.87
C ALA A 45 -9.20 -13.52 -3.84
N ASN A 46 -8.89 -13.35 -2.54
CA ASN A 46 -9.84 -13.53 -1.46
C ASN A 46 -10.41 -12.24 -0.88
N SER A 47 -9.91 -11.08 -1.27
CA SER A 47 -10.39 -9.79 -0.76
C SER A 47 -11.24 -9.08 -1.81
N PRO A 48 -12.55 -8.95 -1.61
CA PRO A 48 -13.41 -8.21 -2.54
C PRO A 48 -13.02 -6.73 -2.66
N ILE A 49 -12.53 -6.13 -1.58
CA ILE A 49 -12.10 -4.72 -1.59
C ILE A 49 -10.95 -4.52 -2.56
N LEU A 50 -10.01 -5.47 -2.57
CA LEU A 50 -8.82 -5.39 -3.41
C LEU A 50 -9.06 -5.80 -4.87
N ALA A 51 -10.24 -6.28 -5.21
CA ALA A 51 -10.54 -6.70 -6.58
C ALA A 51 -10.37 -5.55 -7.57
N LYS A 52 -10.78 -4.35 -7.18
CA LYS A 52 -10.53 -3.14 -7.96
C LYS A 52 -10.58 -1.91 -7.07
N LEU A 53 -9.43 -1.33 -6.81
CA LEU A 53 -9.33 -0.09 -6.04
C LEU A 53 -9.50 1.12 -6.96
N SER A 54 -10.25 2.13 -6.48
CA SER A 54 -10.42 3.36 -7.21
C SER A 54 -9.14 4.19 -7.19
N PRO A 55 -8.82 4.92 -8.28
CA PRO A 55 -7.74 5.89 -8.23
C PRO A 55 -8.05 7.09 -7.32
N ASP A 56 -9.30 7.21 -6.86
CA ASP A 56 -9.68 8.26 -5.93
C ASP A 56 -9.27 7.89 -4.52
N PHE A 57 -8.31 8.65 -4.00
CA PHE A 57 -7.86 8.51 -2.62
C PHE A 57 -7.46 9.87 -2.08
N GLU A 58 -7.44 10.00 -0.76
CA GLU A 58 -7.09 11.26 -0.09
C GLU A 58 -6.22 10.99 1.11
N ALA A 59 -5.09 11.67 1.21
CA ALA A 59 -4.24 11.60 2.39
C ALA A 59 -4.92 12.38 3.52
N LEU A 60 -5.18 11.71 4.64
CA LEU A 60 -5.85 12.31 5.79
C LEU A 60 -4.86 12.89 6.80
N GLY A 61 -3.65 12.39 6.84
CA GLY A 61 -2.63 12.86 7.77
C GLY A 61 -1.48 11.88 7.86
N CYS A 62 -0.50 12.22 8.69
CA CYS A 62 0.63 11.35 8.94
C CYS A 62 1.05 11.39 10.40
N LEU A 63 1.60 10.28 10.88
CA LEU A 63 2.11 10.12 12.23
C LEU A 63 3.57 9.72 12.14
N LYS A 64 4.42 10.41 12.91
CA LYS A 64 5.82 10.06 13.03
C LYS A 64 6.00 9.27 14.31
N ARG A 65 6.64 8.12 14.19
CA ARG A 65 6.94 7.27 15.34
C ARG A 65 8.30 6.64 15.15
N ASP A 66 9.24 7.00 16.03
CA ASP A 66 10.64 6.60 15.92
C ASP A 66 11.20 7.01 14.55
N GLU A 67 11.71 6.07 13.78
CA GLU A 67 12.27 6.31 12.45
C GLU A 67 11.25 6.06 11.32
N TYR A 68 9.99 5.81 11.68
CA TYR A 68 8.95 5.50 10.70
C TYR A 68 7.92 6.61 10.61
N VAL A 69 7.35 6.74 9.41
CA VAL A 69 6.23 7.64 9.17
C VAL A 69 5.06 6.80 8.66
N THR A 70 3.92 6.93 9.31
CA THR A 70 2.68 6.28 8.89
C THR A 70 1.78 7.32 8.26
N VAL A 71 1.40 7.11 7.00
CA VAL A 71 0.46 7.98 6.30
C VAL A 71 -0.89 7.28 6.21
N ILE A 72 -1.94 8.02 6.55
CA ILE A 72 -3.32 7.51 6.58
C ILE A 72 -4.05 8.07 5.37
N PHE A 73 -4.72 7.18 4.63
CA PHE A 73 -5.48 7.53 3.44
C PHE A 73 -6.93 7.11 3.57
N LYS A 74 -7.82 7.90 2.96
CA LYS A 74 -9.17 7.48 2.66
C LYS A 74 -9.13 6.84 1.27
N GLN A 75 -9.53 5.58 1.16
CA GLN A 75 -9.49 4.82 -0.08
C GLN A 75 -10.89 4.33 -0.43
N VAL A 76 -11.22 4.41 -1.70
CA VAL A 76 -12.48 3.91 -2.22
C VAL A 76 -12.20 2.67 -3.08
N SER A 77 -13.08 1.67 -3.00
CA SER A 77 -13.04 0.49 -3.86
C SER A 77 -14.15 0.59 -4.90
N GLU A 78 -13.85 0.20 -6.13
CA GLU A 78 -14.87 0.13 -7.18
C GLU A 78 -15.67 -1.17 -7.09
N SER A 79 -15.17 -2.14 -6.32
CA SER A 79 -15.79 -3.46 -6.17
C SER A 79 -16.77 -3.53 -5.01
N VAL A 80 -16.48 -2.84 -3.90
CA VAL A 80 -17.28 -2.86 -2.68
C VAL A 80 -17.54 -1.42 -2.24
N PRO A 81 -18.82 -1.03 -2.11
CA PRO A 81 -19.15 0.34 -1.69
C PRO A 81 -18.60 0.68 -0.31
N GLY A 82 -18.27 1.94 -0.10
CA GLY A 82 -17.82 2.46 1.18
C GLY A 82 -16.47 3.15 1.11
N GLU A 83 -16.08 3.71 2.24
CA GLU A 83 -14.78 4.35 2.41
C GLU A 83 -13.94 3.48 3.33
N TYR A 84 -12.68 3.29 2.96
CA TYR A 84 -11.77 2.39 3.67
C TYR A 84 -10.55 3.14 4.14
N LEU A 85 -9.96 2.64 5.22
CA LEU A 85 -8.73 3.22 5.76
C LEU A 85 -7.53 2.56 5.12
N GLY A 86 -6.72 3.35 4.41
CA GLY A 86 -5.42 2.93 3.89
C GLY A 86 -4.32 3.36 4.83
N ARG A 87 -3.36 2.48 5.08
CA ARG A 87 -2.21 2.79 5.93
C ARG A 87 -0.93 2.42 5.19
N LEU A 88 -0.02 3.39 5.09
CA LEU A 88 1.27 3.21 4.46
C LEU A 88 2.36 3.58 5.46
N VAL A 89 3.22 2.62 5.79
CA VAL A 89 4.34 2.85 6.71
C VAL A 89 5.62 2.97 5.89
N LEU A 90 6.32 4.08 6.04
CA LEU A 90 7.54 4.38 5.33
C LEU A 90 8.73 4.46 6.28
N GLY A 91 9.88 4.03 5.82
CA GLY A 91 11.15 4.14 6.54
C GLY A 91 12.29 4.28 5.56
N VAL A 92 13.50 4.42 6.08
CA VAL A 92 14.70 4.54 5.25
C VAL A 92 15.51 3.26 5.34
N GLN A 93 15.91 2.72 4.18
CA GLN A 93 16.77 1.56 4.07
C GLN A 93 17.80 1.85 2.98
N ASP A 94 19.09 1.76 3.32
CA ASP A 94 20.19 2.02 2.39
C ASP A 94 20.07 3.39 1.71
N ASP A 95 19.73 4.42 2.49
CA ASP A 95 19.53 5.82 2.07
C ASP A 95 18.33 6.06 1.16
N ASP A 96 17.48 5.04 0.95
CA ASP A 96 16.26 5.15 0.15
C ASP A 96 15.02 4.99 1.01
N VAL A 97 13.96 5.69 0.64
CA VAL A 97 12.66 5.51 1.28
C VAL A 97 12.04 4.20 0.79
N LYS A 98 11.69 3.32 1.73
CA LYS A 98 11.08 2.04 1.44
C LYS A 98 9.79 1.86 2.20
N ILE A 99 8.93 0.96 1.70
CA ILE A 99 7.66 0.63 2.31
C ILE A 99 7.86 -0.47 3.34
N TYR A 100 7.49 -0.19 4.59
CA TYR A 100 7.58 -1.14 5.70
C TYR A 100 6.22 -1.72 6.08
N GLY A 101 5.14 -1.18 5.57
CA GLY A 101 3.79 -1.71 5.76
C GLY A 101 2.80 -1.03 4.84
N CYS A 102 1.82 -1.78 4.35
CA CYS A 102 0.69 -1.22 3.62
C CYS A 102 -0.53 -2.11 3.86
N THR A 103 -1.62 -1.52 4.28
CA THR A 103 -2.86 -2.24 4.58
C THR A 103 -4.07 -1.38 4.22
N ILE A 104 -5.22 -2.05 3.99
CA ILE A 104 -6.51 -1.40 3.81
C ILE A 104 -7.51 -2.12 4.72
N PHE A 105 -8.27 -1.36 5.47
CA PHE A 105 -9.27 -1.89 6.39
C PHE A 105 -10.69 -1.54 5.98
#